data_67bcbdf114b5335f23ac1e0081d2aeef
#
_entry.id   67bcbdf114b5335f23ac1e0081d2aeef
#
_cell.length_a   1.000
_cell.length_b   1.000
_cell.length_c   1.000
_cell.angle_alpha   90.00
_cell.angle_beta   90.00
_cell.angle_gamma   90.00
#
_symmetry.space_group_name_H-M   'P 1'
#
loop_
_entity.id
_entity.type
_entity.pdbx_description
1 polymer ?
#
loop_
_entity_poly.entity_id
_entity_poly.type
_entity_poly.pdbx_seq_one_letter_code
_entity_poly.pdbx_strand_id
1 'polypeptide(L)'
;IRDSFQGNEMAKVMSFVTVVFIIVPTLAPALGKYIMEVYNWQAIFYFQLIFCILLAVWFSIRQKETLTTENKIPFTRRLFVSGFLELIKYKSTLVYTIISGVIMGSFMLYLSSSQQIFQNQYGLVDEFPYIFAGLAISFGASTFLNGRLVMKYGMEKLIRISLTGYTLSSLVYLVVFYNQVNPSIEVLLLFLFLQFLSLG
;
A
#
# COMPACT_ATOMS: atom_id res chain seq x y z
N ILE A 1 -16.62 -3.30 -8.41
CA ILE A 1 -17.33 -3.08 -7.14
C ILE A 1 -18.31 -1.92 -7.30
N ARG A 2 -17.85 -0.76 -7.75
CA ARG A 2 -18.68 0.44 -7.92
C ARG A 2 -19.89 0.22 -8.84
N ASP A 3 -19.75 -0.60 -9.86
CA ASP A 3 -20.81 -0.89 -10.82
C ASP A 3 -21.84 -1.91 -10.29
N SER A 4 -21.45 -2.70 -9.29
CA SER A 4 -22.26 -3.80 -8.77
C SER A 4 -22.89 -3.52 -7.40
N PHE A 5 -22.30 -2.60 -6.63
CA PHE A 5 -22.71 -2.30 -5.25
C PHE A 5 -22.85 -0.80 -5.02
N GLN A 6 -23.83 -0.38 -4.24
CA GLN A 6 -24.08 1.01 -3.88
C GLN A 6 -24.30 1.16 -2.37
N GLY A 7 -24.02 2.37 -1.85
CA GLY A 7 -24.28 2.72 -0.46
C GLY A 7 -23.63 1.78 0.56
N ASN A 8 -24.40 1.27 1.49
CA ASN A 8 -23.90 0.44 2.61
C ASN A 8 -23.33 -0.91 2.16
N GLU A 9 -23.84 -1.49 1.08
CA GLU A 9 -23.29 -2.74 0.54
C GLU A 9 -21.91 -2.53 -0.05
N MET A 10 -21.69 -1.44 -0.79
CA MET A 10 -20.37 -1.08 -1.28
C MET A 10 -19.39 -0.86 -0.12
N ALA A 11 -19.80 -0.16 0.94
CA ALA A 11 -18.96 0.06 2.12
C ALA A 11 -18.57 -1.27 2.79
N LYS A 12 -19.50 -2.22 2.90
CA LYS A 12 -19.23 -3.56 3.44
C LYS A 12 -18.22 -4.33 2.59
N VAL A 13 -18.38 -4.35 1.27
CA VAL A 13 -17.44 -5.03 0.36
C VAL A 13 -16.06 -4.37 0.44
N MET A 14 -15.99 -3.03 0.45
CA MET A 14 -14.72 -2.31 0.56
C MET A 14 -14.01 -2.58 1.88
N SER A 15 -14.73 -2.76 2.99
CA SER A 15 -14.11 -3.13 4.26
C SER A 15 -13.44 -4.52 4.21
N PHE A 16 -14.05 -5.50 3.53
CA PHE A 16 -13.39 -6.80 3.31
C PHE A 16 -12.13 -6.68 2.44
N VAL A 17 -12.18 -5.87 1.37
CA VAL A 17 -11.00 -5.60 0.53
C VAL A 17 -9.88 -5.00 1.38
N THR A 18 -10.19 -4.03 2.25
CA THR A 18 -9.21 -3.43 3.15
C THR A 18 -8.58 -4.46 4.10
N VAL A 19 -9.38 -5.37 4.66
CA VAL A 19 -8.87 -6.46 5.51
C VAL A 19 -7.87 -7.33 4.75
N VAL A 20 -8.15 -7.67 3.50
CA VAL A 20 -7.22 -8.45 2.65
C VAL A 20 -5.92 -7.68 2.40
N PHE A 21 -6.00 -6.37 2.15
CA PHE A 21 -4.82 -5.51 1.98
C PHE A 21 -3.92 -5.45 3.23
N ILE A 22 -4.46 -5.69 4.42
CA ILE A 22 -3.68 -5.77 5.66
C ILE A 22 -3.06 -7.17 5.83
N ILE A 23 -3.86 -8.21 5.60
CA ILE A 23 -3.46 -9.60 5.83
C ILE A 23 -2.36 -10.04 4.86
N VAL A 24 -2.48 -9.71 3.57
CA VAL A 24 -1.56 -10.18 2.53
C VAL A 24 -0.11 -9.73 2.80
N PRO A 25 0.22 -8.45 2.99
CA PRO A 25 1.58 -8.04 3.32
C PRO A 25 2.09 -8.63 4.64
N THR A 26 1.20 -8.86 5.61
CA THR A 26 1.55 -9.45 6.90
C THR A 26 2.01 -10.91 6.76
N LEU A 27 1.35 -11.69 5.90
CA LEU A 27 1.65 -13.11 5.71
C LEU A 27 2.70 -13.38 4.63
N ALA A 28 2.86 -12.48 3.66
CA ALA A 28 3.72 -12.70 2.50
C ALA A 28 5.19 -12.98 2.84
N PRO A 29 5.85 -12.27 3.77
CA PRO A 29 7.24 -12.56 4.13
C PRO A 29 7.40 -13.92 4.82
N ALA A 30 6.46 -14.30 5.69
CA ALA A 30 6.49 -15.61 6.36
C ALA A 30 6.30 -16.75 5.37
N LEU A 31 5.36 -16.58 4.42
CA LEU A 31 5.14 -17.54 3.34
C LEU A 31 6.36 -17.65 2.42
N GLY A 32 6.96 -16.52 2.06
CA GLY A 32 8.16 -16.48 1.25
C GLY A 32 9.35 -17.18 1.93
N LYS A 33 9.57 -16.90 3.22
CA LYS A 33 10.60 -17.60 4.02
C LYS A 33 10.37 -19.11 4.02
N TYR A 34 9.14 -19.57 4.30
CA TYR A 34 8.80 -20.99 4.32
C TYR A 34 9.08 -21.68 2.96
N ILE A 35 8.67 -21.04 1.84
CA ILE A 35 8.92 -21.59 0.49
C ILE A 35 10.43 -21.68 0.22
N MET A 36 11.21 -20.69 0.64
CA MET A 36 12.67 -20.70 0.46
C MET A 36 13.37 -21.76 1.30
N GLU A 37 12.89 -22.06 2.50
CA GLU A 37 13.44 -23.09 3.38
C GLU A 37 13.16 -24.50 2.88
N VAL A 38 11.97 -24.74 2.31
CA VAL A 38 11.55 -26.07 1.83
C VAL A 38 12.04 -26.37 0.42
N TYR A 39 12.14 -25.34 -0.44
CA TYR A 39 12.50 -25.50 -1.84
C TYR A 39 13.68 -24.57 -2.21
N ASN A 40 13.41 -23.54 -3.01
CA ASN A 40 14.39 -22.57 -3.46
C ASN A 40 13.69 -21.25 -3.83
N TRP A 41 14.46 -20.21 -4.15
CA TRP A 41 13.89 -18.91 -4.52
C TRP A 41 13.03 -18.95 -5.81
N GLN A 42 13.34 -19.85 -6.76
CA GLN A 42 12.54 -19.99 -7.99
C GLN A 42 11.13 -20.51 -7.69
N ALA A 43 10.96 -21.33 -6.64
CA ALA A 43 9.65 -21.85 -6.25
C ALA A 43 8.65 -20.75 -5.89
N ILE A 44 9.11 -19.60 -5.42
CA ILE A 44 8.24 -18.44 -5.16
C ILE A 44 7.58 -17.98 -6.46
N PHE A 45 8.33 -17.89 -7.56
CA PHE A 45 7.78 -17.48 -8.85
C PHE A 45 6.83 -18.53 -9.44
N TYR A 46 7.15 -19.83 -9.28
CA TYR A 46 6.22 -20.89 -9.69
C TYR A 46 4.92 -20.86 -8.89
N PHE A 47 5.01 -20.66 -7.59
CA PHE A 47 3.83 -20.48 -6.73
C PHE A 47 2.97 -19.30 -7.19
N GLN A 48 3.59 -18.15 -7.42
CA GLN A 48 2.89 -16.96 -7.93
C GLN A 48 2.25 -17.22 -9.29
N LEU A 49 2.96 -17.87 -10.22
CA LEU A 49 2.45 -18.19 -11.55
C LEU A 49 1.21 -19.10 -11.47
N ILE A 50 1.30 -20.18 -10.70
CA ILE A 50 0.18 -21.12 -10.52
C ILE A 50 -1.02 -20.38 -9.90
N PHE A 51 -0.77 -19.59 -8.87
CA PHE A 51 -1.82 -18.81 -8.21
C PHE A 51 -2.48 -17.79 -9.15
N CYS A 52 -1.69 -17.08 -9.96
CA CYS A 52 -2.21 -16.17 -10.98
C CYS A 52 -3.06 -16.89 -12.04
N ILE A 53 -2.63 -18.07 -12.51
CA ILE A 53 -3.41 -18.86 -13.48
C ILE A 53 -4.74 -19.30 -12.86
N LEU A 54 -4.72 -19.83 -11.65
CA LEU A 54 -5.94 -20.24 -10.93
C LEU A 54 -6.91 -19.07 -10.77
N LEU A 55 -6.41 -17.91 -10.35
CA LEU A 55 -7.22 -16.69 -10.21
C LEU A 55 -7.76 -16.20 -11.56
N ALA A 56 -6.95 -16.23 -12.62
CA ALA A 56 -7.38 -15.81 -13.96
C ALA A 56 -8.50 -16.73 -14.49
N VAL A 57 -8.36 -18.04 -14.32
CA VAL A 57 -9.40 -19.01 -14.70
C VAL A 57 -10.67 -18.78 -13.88
N TRP A 58 -10.54 -18.68 -12.56
CA TRP A 58 -11.68 -18.43 -11.67
C TRP A 58 -12.40 -17.12 -12.01
N PHE A 59 -11.63 -16.04 -12.22
CA PHE A 59 -12.17 -14.74 -12.61
C PHE A 59 -12.91 -14.81 -13.96
N SER A 60 -12.32 -15.46 -14.96
CA SER A 60 -12.92 -15.59 -16.30
C SER A 60 -14.24 -16.37 -16.30
N ILE A 61 -14.39 -17.35 -15.38
CA ILE A 61 -15.61 -18.14 -15.25
C ILE A 61 -16.70 -17.40 -14.45
N ARG A 62 -16.29 -16.71 -13.36
CA ARG A 62 -17.23 -16.13 -12.40
C ARG A 62 -17.60 -14.67 -12.66
N GLN A 63 -16.67 -13.89 -13.21
CA GLN A 63 -16.90 -12.47 -13.39
C GLN A 63 -17.70 -12.22 -14.67
N LYS A 64 -18.90 -11.67 -14.49
CA LYS A 64 -19.71 -11.19 -15.60
C LYS A 64 -19.22 -9.82 -16.05
N GLU A 65 -19.32 -9.53 -17.35
CA GLU A 65 -19.07 -8.19 -17.88
C GLU A 65 -20.09 -7.20 -17.31
N THR A 66 -19.61 -6.16 -16.67
CA THR A 66 -20.45 -5.12 -16.08
C THR A 66 -20.63 -3.90 -16.97
N LEU A 67 -19.79 -3.77 -18.01
CA LEU A 67 -19.83 -2.66 -18.93
C LEU A 67 -20.95 -2.86 -19.98
N THR A 68 -21.96 -2.02 -19.93
CA THR A 68 -23.03 -2.03 -20.94
C THR A 68 -22.51 -1.58 -22.30
N THR A 69 -23.10 -2.10 -23.37
CA THR A 69 -22.67 -1.81 -24.75
C THR A 69 -22.73 -0.32 -25.07
N GLU A 70 -23.67 0.40 -24.47
CA GLU A 70 -23.87 1.85 -24.64
C GLU A 70 -22.73 2.67 -24.02
N ASN A 71 -22.10 2.17 -22.96
CA ASN A 71 -21.02 2.85 -22.25
C ASN A 71 -19.62 2.43 -22.75
N LYS A 72 -19.53 1.60 -23.80
CA LYS A 72 -18.25 1.22 -24.40
C LYS A 72 -17.65 2.40 -25.15
N ILE A 73 -16.56 2.92 -24.64
CA ILE A 73 -15.79 3.98 -25.27
C ILE A 73 -14.67 3.33 -26.10
N PRO A 74 -14.51 3.65 -27.39
CA PRO A 74 -13.45 3.09 -28.21
C PRO A 74 -12.09 3.52 -27.69
N PHE A 75 -11.18 2.53 -27.59
CA PHE A 75 -9.82 2.75 -27.15
C PHE A 75 -9.05 3.53 -28.23
N THR A 76 -8.90 4.82 -28.04
CA THR A 76 -8.19 5.70 -28.98
C THR A 76 -7.05 6.42 -28.28
N ARG A 77 -5.93 6.60 -29.00
CA ARG A 77 -4.79 7.40 -28.50
C ARG A 77 -5.22 8.80 -28.06
N ARG A 78 -6.18 9.38 -28.76
CA ARG A 78 -6.73 10.71 -28.44
C ARG A 78 -7.38 10.73 -27.05
N LEU A 79 -8.09 9.68 -26.68
CA LEU A 79 -8.73 9.57 -25.36
C LEU A 79 -7.70 9.58 -24.23
N PHE A 80 -6.59 8.85 -24.39
CA PHE A 80 -5.50 8.83 -23.42
C PHE A 80 -4.81 10.18 -23.28
N VAL A 81 -4.47 10.78 -24.41
CA VAL A 81 -3.81 12.10 -24.42
C VAL A 81 -4.72 13.17 -23.83
N SER A 82 -6.00 13.18 -24.21
CA SER A 82 -6.95 14.16 -23.67
C SER A 82 -7.17 13.96 -22.16
N GLY A 83 -7.29 12.71 -21.68
CA GLY A 83 -7.41 12.43 -20.25
C GLY A 83 -6.18 12.86 -19.46
N PHE A 84 -4.98 12.62 -19.99
CA PHE A 84 -3.75 13.07 -19.36
C PHE A 84 -3.62 14.60 -19.33
N LEU A 85 -3.94 15.27 -20.43
CA LEU A 85 -3.95 16.74 -20.50
C LEU A 85 -4.99 17.36 -19.55
N GLU A 86 -6.15 16.72 -19.41
CA GLU A 86 -7.19 17.13 -18.46
C GLU A 86 -6.69 17.05 -17.00
N LEU A 87 -5.98 15.98 -16.63
CA LEU A 87 -5.37 15.84 -15.30
C LEU A 87 -4.37 16.98 -14.99
N ILE A 88 -3.53 17.33 -15.96
CA ILE A 88 -2.52 18.40 -15.79
C ILE A 88 -3.16 19.79 -15.72
N LYS A 89 -4.29 19.99 -16.38
CA LYS A 89 -5.02 21.26 -16.42
C LYS A 89 -5.50 21.72 -15.04
N TYR A 90 -5.87 20.78 -14.17
CA TYR A 90 -6.34 21.08 -12.83
C TYR A 90 -5.18 21.04 -11.81
N LYS A 91 -4.75 22.20 -11.35
CA LYS A 91 -3.64 22.34 -10.38
C LYS A 91 -3.82 21.47 -9.12
N SER A 92 -5.05 21.41 -8.59
CA SER A 92 -5.34 20.57 -7.42
C SER A 92 -5.09 19.09 -7.69
N THR A 93 -5.59 18.59 -8.83
CA THR A 93 -5.41 17.19 -9.24
C THR A 93 -3.93 16.86 -9.42
N LEU A 94 -3.18 17.75 -10.10
CA LEU A 94 -1.74 17.58 -10.30
C LEU A 94 -0.98 17.50 -8.98
N VAL A 95 -1.26 18.43 -8.04
CA VAL A 95 -0.62 18.45 -6.73
C VAL A 95 -0.93 17.17 -5.94
N TYR A 96 -2.18 16.72 -5.88
CA TYR A 96 -2.54 15.48 -5.19
C TYR A 96 -1.93 14.26 -5.87
N THR A 97 -1.83 14.22 -7.18
CA THR A 97 -1.18 13.12 -7.91
C THR A 97 0.31 13.05 -7.59
N ILE A 98 1.01 14.18 -7.56
CA ILE A 98 2.43 14.22 -7.20
C ILE A 98 2.64 13.79 -5.75
N ILE A 99 1.85 14.32 -4.81
CA ILE A 99 1.92 13.93 -3.39
C ILE A 99 1.70 12.43 -3.22
N SER A 100 0.64 11.89 -3.83
CA SER A 100 0.36 10.45 -3.78
C SER A 100 1.49 9.62 -4.39
N GLY A 101 2.09 10.09 -5.49
CA GLY A 101 3.23 9.44 -6.14
C GLY A 101 4.47 9.40 -5.24
N VAL A 102 4.79 10.50 -4.56
CA VAL A 102 5.94 10.57 -3.62
C VAL A 102 5.71 9.65 -2.43
N ILE A 103 4.51 9.67 -1.84
CA ILE A 103 4.16 8.81 -0.71
C ILE A 103 4.22 7.34 -1.11
N MET A 104 3.61 6.97 -2.24
CA MET A 104 3.63 5.59 -2.71
C MET A 104 5.03 5.14 -3.09
N GLY A 105 5.84 6.03 -3.68
CA GLY A 105 7.26 5.78 -3.96
C GLY A 105 8.06 5.49 -2.69
N SER A 106 7.86 6.27 -1.63
CA SER A 106 8.50 6.03 -0.33
C SER A 106 8.08 4.69 0.28
N PHE A 107 6.81 4.34 0.17
CA PHE A 107 6.31 3.03 0.61
C PHE A 107 6.92 1.87 -0.20
N MET A 108 7.01 1.99 -1.51
CA MET A 108 7.65 0.99 -2.37
C MET A 108 9.14 0.85 -2.09
N LEU A 109 9.83 1.96 -1.81
CA LEU A 109 11.23 1.95 -1.38
C LEU A 109 11.39 1.16 -0.07
N TYR A 110 10.53 1.42 0.92
CA TYR A 110 10.51 0.64 2.16
C TYR A 110 10.31 -0.86 1.89
N LEU A 111 9.30 -1.24 1.11
CA LEU A 111 9.04 -2.65 0.78
C LEU A 111 10.25 -3.33 0.13
N SER A 112 10.93 -2.63 -0.78
CA SER A 112 12.08 -3.18 -1.51
C SER A 112 13.34 -3.31 -0.67
N SER A 113 13.54 -2.40 0.31
CA SER A 113 14.79 -2.33 1.09
C SER A 113 14.64 -2.86 2.53
N SER A 114 13.43 -3.07 3.02
CA SER A 114 13.17 -3.49 4.40
C SER A 114 13.92 -4.75 4.80
N GLN A 115 13.94 -5.78 3.93
CA GLN A 115 14.67 -7.01 4.19
C GLN A 115 16.17 -6.76 4.37
N GLN A 116 16.78 -5.96 3.48
CA GLN A 116 18.21 -5.63 3.58
C GLN A 116 18.52 -4.84 4.86
N ILE A 117 17.66 -3.89 5.22
CA ILE A 117 17.83 -3.10 6.44
C ILE A 117 17.75 -4.00 7.66
N PHE A 118 16.69 -4.75 7.85
CA PHE A 118 16.49 -5.54 9.06
C PHE A 118 17.44 -6.75 9.15
N GLN A 119 17.66 -7.47 8.06
CA GLN A 119 18.49 -8.67 8.07
C GLN A 119 19.99 -8.37 7.98
N ASN A 120 20.42 -7.55 7.01
CA ASN A 120 21.85 -7.33 6.78
C ASN A 120 22.45 -6.28 7.72
N GLN A 121 21.69 -5.19 8.01
CA GLN A 121 22.21 -4.08 8.80
C GLN A 121 22.01 -4.30 10.31
N TYR A 122 20.86 -4.85 10.71
CA TYR A 122 20.54 -5.11 12.13
C TYR A 122 20.66 -6.57 12.55
N GLY A 123 20.90 -7.51 11.63
CA GLY A 123 21.04 -8.92 11.91
C GLY A 123 19.76 -9.65 12.33
N LEU A 124 18.60 -9.04 12.09
CA LEU A 124 17.28 -9.51 12.53
C LEU A 124 16.65 -10.44 11.48
N VAL A 125 17.25 -11.60 11.25
CA VAL A 125 16.81 -12.55 10.21
C VAL A 125 15.50 -13.24 10.61
N ASP A 126 15.43 -13.72 11.83
CA ASP A 126 14.27 -14.47 12.35
C ASP A 126 13.14 -13.55 12.80
N GLU A 127 13.48 -12.35 13.28
CA GLU A 127 12.54 -11.36 13.76
C GLU A 127 11.88 -10.55 12.64
N PHE A 128 12.51 -10.47 11.45
CA PHE A 128 12.03 -9.68 10.32
C PHE A 128 10.55 -9.91 9.97
N PRO A 129 10.04 -11.15 9.86
CA PRO A 129 8.63 -11.38 9.55
C PRO A 129 7.68 -10.78 10.61
N TYR A 130 8.05 -10.82 11.88
CA TYR A 130 7.24 -10.26 12.98
C TYR A 130 7.25 -8.74 13.00
N ILE A 131 8.42 -8.14 12.76
CA ILE A 131 8.57 -6.68 12.63
C ILE A 131 7.74 -6.17 11.45
N PHE A 132 7.88 -6.83 10.30
CA PHE A 132 7.13 -6.47 9.10
C PHE A 132 5.61 -6.59 9.32
N ALA A 133 5.16 -7.67 9.96
CA ALA A 133 3.77 -7.88 10.34
C ALA A 133 3.26 -6.77 11.28
N GLY A 134 4.04 -6.41 12.30
CA GLY A 134 3.69 -5.33 13.23
C GLY A 134 3.50 -3.98 12.55
N LEU A 135 4.37 -3.63 11.62
CA LEU A 135 4.26 -2.41 10.83
C LEU A 135 3.07 -2.47 9.86
N ALA A 136 2.80 -3.61 9.23
CA ALA A 136 1.64 -3.80 8.37
C ALA A 136 0.31 -3.66 9.16
N ILE A 137 0.25 -4.18 10.39
CA ILE A 137 -0.90 -3.99 11.29
C ILE A 137 -1.08 -2.51 11.65
N SER A 138 0.00 -1.79 11.91
CA SER A 138 -0.05 -0.33 12.15
C SER A 138 -0.67 0.43 10.98
N PHE A 139 -0.23 0.14 9.76
CA PHE A 139 -0.81 0.70 8.54
C PHE A 139 -2.29 0.38 8.39
N GLY A 140 -2.66 -0.88 8.64
CA GLY A 140 -4.05 -1.32 8.57
C GLY A 140 -4.94 -0.67 9.62
N ALA A 141 -4.46 -0.54 10.86
CA ALA A 141 -5.17 0.16 11.92
C ALA A 141 -5.38 1.63 11.58
N SER A 142 -4.38 2.29 11.00
CA SER A 142 -4.49 3.67 10.53
C SER A 142 -5.53 3.82 9.43
N THR A 143 -5.51 2.94 8.42
CA THR A 143 -6.51 2.94 7.33
C THR A 143 -7.93 2.75 7.88
N PHE A 144 -8.10 1.85 8.86
CA PHE A 144 -9.39 1.63 9.51
C PHE A 144 -9.86 2.86 10.31
N LEU A 145 -8.96 3.49 11.06
CA LEU A 145 -9.23 4.72 11.79
C LEU A 145 -9.57 5.87 10.83
N ASN A 146 -8.85 5.99 9.73
CA ASN A 146 -9.10 6.99 8.69
C ASN A 146 -10.54 6.88 8.16
N GLY A 147 -11.03 5.67 7.86
CA GLY A 147 -12.41 5.44 7.43
C GLY A 147 -13.46 5.97 8.41
N ARG A 148 -13.18 5.94 9.72
CA ARG A 148 -14.07 6.50 10.75
C ARG A 148 -13.89 8.01 10.92
N LEU A 149 -12.65 8.47 10.91
CA LEU A 149 -12.31 9.88 11.16
C LEU A 149 -12.72 10.79 9.99
N VAL A 150 -12.68 10.28 8.76
CA VAL A 150 -13.10 11.05 7.58
C VAL A 150 -14.57 11.46 7.64
N MET A 151 -15.43 10.61 8.22
CA MET A 151 -16.84 10.93 8.42
C MET A 151 -17.06 12.05 9.43
N LYS A 152 -16.14 12.19 10.41
CA LYS A 152 -16.25 13.19 11.49
C LYS A 152 -15.55 14.51 11.14
N TYR A 153 -14.38 14.46 10.53
CA TYR A 153 -13.51 15.62 10.34
C TYR A 153 -13.39 16.09 8.89
N GLY A 154 -13.89 15.29 7.94
CA GLY A 154 -13.78 15.55 6.52
C GLY A 154 -12.42 15.18 5.93
N MET A 155 -12.41 14.90 4.63
CA MET A 155 -11.24 14.40 3.90
C MET A 155 -10.08 15.41 3.90
N GLU A 156 -10.36 16.68 3.63
CA GLU A 156 -9.32 17.71 3.50
C GLU A 156 -8.51 17.90 4.79
N LYS A 157 -9.20 17.93 5.95
CA LYS A 157 -8.56 18.09 7.24
C LYS A 157 -7.69 16.89 7.59
N LEU A 158 -8.18 15.67 7.31
CA LEU A 158 -7.39 14.46 7.54
C LEU A 158 -6.13 14.42 6.67
N ILE A 159 -6.26 14.71 5.38
CA ILE A 159 -5.10 14.77 4.47
C ILE A 159 -4.06 15.76 5.00
N ARG A 160 -4.48 16.96 5.43
CA ARG A 160 -3.55 17.94 6.01
C ARG A 160 -2.84 17.43 7.26
N ILE A 161 -3.57 16.81 8.19
CA ILE A 161 -3.00 16.25 9.41
C ILE A 161 -2.00 15.14 9.08
N SER A 162 -2.38 14.20 8.24
CA SER A 162 -1.54 13.07 7.81
C SER A 162 -0.27 13.54 7.09
N LEU A 163 -0.38 14.45 6.14
CA LEU A 163 0.76 15.02 5.44
C LEU A 163 1.69 15.78 6.37
N THR A 164 1.13 16.57 7.30
CA THR A 164 1.94 17.30 8.30
C THR A 164 2.66 16.32 9.21
N GLY A 165 1.98 15.31 9.73
CA GLY A 165 2.57 14.25 10.56
C GLY A 165 3.68 13.49 9.83
N TYR A 166 3.42 13.08 8.59
CA TYR A 166 4.39 12.39 7.75
C TYR A 166 5.63 13.25 7.49
N THR A 167 5.43 14.53 7.13
CA THR A 167 6.53 15.45 6.84
C THR A 167 7.36 15.74 8.08
N LEU A 168 6.70 16.03 9.23
CA LEU A 168 7.40 16.30 10.49
C LEU A 168 8.19 15.07 10.96
N SER A 169 7.60 13.89 10.95
CA SER A 169 8.30 12.66 11.33
C SER A 169 9.50 12.40 10.43
N SER A 170 9.36 12.62 9.11
CA SER A 170 10.45 12.47 8.15
C SER A 170 11.58 13.48 8.36
N LEU A 171 11.26 14.74 8.68
CA LEU A 171 12.27 15.77 8.98
C LEU A 171 12.99 15.46 10.28
N VAL A 172 12.28 15.07 11.33
CA VAL A 172 12.91 14.67 12.60
C VAL A 172 13.79 13.44 12.40
N TYR A 173 13.32 12.45 11.63
CA TYR A 173 14.12 11.30 11.23
C TYR A 173 15.41 11.73 10.55
N LEU A 174 15.34 12.60 9.54
CA LEU A 174 16.51 13.10 8.82
C LEU A 174 17.52 13.77 9.78
N VAL A 175 17.06 14.60 10.71
CA VAL A 175 17.93 15.27 11.68
C VAL A 175 18.57 14.29 12.65
N VAL A 176 17.81 13.36 13.20
CA VAL A 176 18.29 12.34 14.15
C VAL A 176 19.35 11.44 13.51
N PHE A 177 19.14 11.08 12.24
CA PHE A 177 20.00 10.12 11.54
C PHE A 177 21.11 10.77 10.71
N TYR A 178 21.14 12.10 10.61
CA TYR A 178 22.12 12.80 9.78
C TYR A 178 23.58 12.45 10.12
N ASN A 179 23.89 12.26 11.41
CA ASN A 179 25.22 11.95 11.91
C ASN A 179 25.39 10.50 12.41
N GLN A 180 24.37 9.65 12.26
CA GLN A 180 24.39 8.27 12.74
C GLN A 180 24.29 7.29 11.58
N VAL A 181 25.32 6.46 11.41
CA VAL A 181 25.33 5.42 10.36
C VAL A 181 24.29 4.33 10.65
N ASN A 182 24.13 3.97 11.93
CA ASN A 182 23.16 2.96 12.38
C ASN A 182 22.49 3.45 13.68
N PRO A 183 21.27 3.99 13.58
CA PRO A 183 20.46 4.28 14.76
C PRO A 183 20.07 3.02 15.50
N SER A 184 19.65 3.14 16.77
CA SER A 184 19.10 1.99 17.48
C SER A 184 17.82 1.50 16.81
N ILE A 185 17.59 0.19 16.85
CA ILE A 185 16.44 -0.45 16.19
C ILE A 185 15.11 0.10 16.71
N GLU A 186 15.03 0.43 18.00
CA GLU A 186 13.83 0.98 18.64
C GLU A 186 13.46 2.34 18.04
N VAL A 187 14.46 3.19 17.80
CA VAL A 187 14.26 4.52 17.19
C VAL A 187 13.81 4.37 15.74
N LEU A 188 14.43 3.47 14.97
CA LEU A 188 14.01 3.17 13.60
C LEU A 188 12.56 2.71 13.56
N LEU A 189 12.20 1.74 14.41
CA LEU A 189 10.85 1.19 14.48
C LEU A 189 9.82 2.24 14.89
N LEU A 190 10.15 3.12 15.84
CA LEU A 190 9.27 4.21 16.24
C LEU A 190 8.97 5.14 15.05
N PHE A 191 9.98 5.53 14.29
CA PHE A 191 9.79 6.40 13.12
C PHE A 191 9.00 5.71 12.01
N LEU A 192 9.30 4.45 11.71
CA LEU A 192 8.54 3.66 10.74
C LEU A 192 7.08 3.54 11.17
N PHE A 193 6.83 3.25 12.44
CA PHE A 193 5.48 3.19 12.99
C PHE A 193 4.71 4.50 12.81
N LEU A 194 5.33 5.64 13.14
CA LEU A 194 4.73 6.97 12.95
C LEU A 194 4.46 7.28 11.48
N GLN A 195 5.37 6.92 10.59
CA GLN A 195 5.18 7.08 9.14
C GLN A 195 4.03 6.22 8.63
N PHE A 196 3.95 4.94 9.01
CA PHE A 196 2.84 4.07 8.63
C PHE A 196 1.50 4.52 9.20
N LEU A 197 1.50 5.04 10.43
CA LEU A 197 0.30 5.62 11.03
C LEU A 197 -0.18 6.86 10.26
N SER A 198 0.74 7.64 9.71
CA SER A 198 0.41 8.84 8.92
C SER A 198 0.03 8.51 7.47
N LEU A 199 0.38 7.33 6.99
CA LEU A 199 0.19 6.91 5.60
C LEU A 199 -1.19 6.29 5.35
N GLY A 200 -1.79 5.62 6.33
CA GLY A 200 -3.13 5.00 6.28
C GLY A 200 -4.23 5.94 6.70
#